data_44f8695d6568f971861e066f97e23f7f
#
_entry.id   44f8695d6568f971861e066f97e23f7f
#
_cell.length_a   1.000
_cell.length_b   1.000
_cell.length_c   1.000
_cell.angle_alpha   90.00
_cell.angle_beta   90.00
_cell.angle_gamma   90.00
#
_symmetry.space_group_name_H-M   'P 1'
#
loop_
_entity.id
_entity.type
_entity.pdbx_description
1 polymer ?
#
loop_
_entity_poly.entity_id
_entity_poly.type
_entity_poly.pdbx_seq_one_letter_code
_entity_poly.pdbx_strand_id
1 'polypeptide(L)'
;MARREVVLPYAPRQAFKPFHNRNQRWACLVAHRRAGKTVAAINDIVRAALMSKDAYPLYAYIAPYRSQAKSVAWDYLKHFAAPVLKTSNEAELTVELVTGAKIRLFGADNADAMRGLGFSGVFMDEYGDFRPSVWGNVIRPTLSDKQGWAVFAGTPKGKNQFWQIYDLANKSNGEWFCLKLTASESGLLPQTELSAARAQISEDQYLQEYECSFEASILGAYYGVDLRQAEDDGRITDVPYDPAIPVHTAWDLGYRDDTAIWWYQVVQNEIHLIDFFAISGANIEEIAKIIKEKPYKYGKHQLPHDARAKTLAAQGKSVIEQLAEHLGIQNMAIVPDIGVQDGIQAVRQCLPMCWFDKTKCSDGLEALRQYQREYDEDKKAFRSSPRHDWTSHPSDAFRMMAVAWRLEPKVKAPDIVKPLMVGSENTVTLNDMWATHKTLRSSRL
;
A
#
# COMPACT_ATOMS: atom_id res chain seq x y z
N MET A 1 1.11 -48.52 -12.81
CA MET A 1 1.53 -47.43 -13.72
C MET A 1 3.03 -47.27 -13.59
N ALA A 2 3.78 -47.33 -14.67
CA ALA A 2 5.22 -47.13 -14.66
C ALA A 2 5.53 -45.68 -14.14
N ARG A 3 6.39 -45.58 -13.15
CA ARG A 3 6.94 -44.26 -12.72
C ARG A 3 7.69 -43.67 -13.91
N ARG A 4 7.17 -42.58 -14.49
CA ARG A 4 7.95 -41.78 -15.45
C ARG A 4 8.81 -40.80 -14.62
N GLU A 5 10.10 -40.93 -14.76
CA GLU A 5 11.04 -39.94 -14.24
C GLU A 5 11.00 -38.73 -15.16
N VAL A 6 10.76 -37.57 -14.59
CA VAL A 6 10.77 -36.29 -15.32
C VAL A 6 11.84 -35.39 -14.72
N VAL A 7 12.76 -34.97 -15.56
CA VAL A 7 13.81 -34.04 -15.17
C VAL A 7 13.40 -32.64 -15.61
N LEU A 8 13.25 -31.74 -14.62
CA LEU A 8 13.03 -30.32 -14.89
C LEU A 8 14.37 -29.66 -15.27
N PRO A 9 14.40 -28.76 -16.25
CA PRO A 9 15.63 -28.08 -16.70
C PRO A 9 16.08 -26.98 -15.71
N TYR A 10 16.16 -27.32 -14.41
CA TYR A 10 16.48 -26.39 -13.33
C TYR A 10 17.48 -26.99 -12.34
N ALA A 11 18.57 -26.27 -12.12
CA ALA A 11 19.50 -26.54 -11.04
C ALA A 11 19.51 -25.36 -10.05
N PRO A 12 19.06 -25.54 -8.79
CA PRO A 12 19.00 -24.46 -7.84
C PRO A 12 20.41 -23.94 -7.50
N ARG A 13 20.57 -22.63 -7.51
CA ARG A 13 21.76 -21.97 -6.99
C ARG A 13 21.95 -22.35 -5.52
N GLN A 14 23.20 -22.48 -5.06
CA GLN A 14 23.49 -22.91 -3.69
C GLN A 14 22.76 -22.02 -2.64
N ALA A 15 22.71 -20.72 -2.88
CA ALA A 15 22.05 -19.76 -2.00
C ALA A 15 20.53 -19.99 -1.86
N PHE A 16 19.86 -20.59 -2.85
CA PHE A 16 18.41 -20.88 -2.82
C PHE A 16 18.07 -22.31 -2.37
N LYS A 17 19.05 -23.19 -2.14
CA LYS A 17 18.76 -24.54 -1.65
C LYS A 17 18.00 -24.56 -0.31
N PRO A 18 18.35 -23.73 0.70
CA PRO A 18 17.57 -23.66 1.95
C PRO A 18 16.10 -23.26 1.69
N PHE A 19 15.86 -22.29 0.78
CA PHE A 19 14.52 -21.87 0.40
C PHE A 19 13.70 -23.03 -0.20
N HIS A 20 14.24 -23.79 -1.13
CA HIS A 20 13.56 -24.93 -1.72
C HIS A 20 13.32 -26.08 -0.74
N ASN A 21 14.14 -26.21 0.28
CA ASN A 21 14.04 -27.29 1.28
C ASN A 21 13.25 -26.87 2.54
N ARG A 22 12.63 -25.69 2.55
CA ARG A 22 11.83 -25.22 3.67
C ARG A 22 10.59 -26.12 3.90
N ASN A 23 10.19 -26.25 5.13
CA ASN A 23 8.98 -26.95 5.54
C ASN A 23 7.92 -25.98 6.09
N GLN A 24 8.27 -24.71 6.28
CA GLN A 24 7.39 -23.70 6.82
C GLN A 24 6.32 -23.30 5.82
N ARG A 25 5.11 -23.07 6.32
CA ARG A 25 3.98 -22.59 5.54
C ARG A 25 4.18 -21.16 5.02
N TRP A 26 4.83 -20.34 5.82
CA TRP A 26 5.08 -18.95 5.53
C TRP A 26 6.58 -18.70 5.29
N ALA A 27 6.91 -17.92 4.29
CA ALA A 27 8.30 -17.63 3.97
C ALA A 27 8.51 -16.15 3.59
N CYS A 28 9.60 -15.57 4.07
CA CYS A 28 10.09 -14.27 3.66
C CYS A 28 11.44 -14.42 2.94
N LEU A 29 11.52 -13.90 1.71
CA LEU A 29 12.71 -13.96 0.86
C LEU A 29 13.15 -12.56 0.48
N VAL A 30 14.08 -11.99 1.23
CA VAL A 30 14.72 -10.72 0.95
C VAL A 30 16.00 -10.98 0.16
N ALA A 31 16.07 -10.59 -1.09
CA ALA A 31 17.25 -10.88 -1.88
C ALA A 31 17.57 -9.74 -2.86
N HIS A 32 18.86 -9.50 -3.02
CA HIS A 32 19.39 -8.45 -3.86
C HIS A 32 18.93 -8.54 -5.33
N ARG A 33 19.03 -7.43 -6.04
CA ARG A 33 18.74 -7.39 -7.48
C ARG A 33 19.65 -8.37 -8.23
N ARG A 34 19.11 -9.11 -9.22
CA ARG A 34 19.82 -10.14 -10.00
C ARG A 34 20.20 -11.41 -9.23
N ALA A 35 19.73 -11.62 -8.01
CA ALA A 35 19.94 -12.88 -7.29
C ALA A 35 19.32 -14.09 -7.99
N GLY A 36 18.25 -13.90 -8.76
CA GLY A 36 17.52 -14.98 -9.46
C GLY A 36 16.23 -15.39 -8.73
N LYS A 37 15.63 -14.47 -7.94
CA LYS A 37 14.37 -14.69 -7.21
C LYS A 37 13.26 -15.28 -8.08
N THR A 38 12.99 -14.69 -9.25
CA THR A 38 11.91 -15.12 -10.13
C THR A 38 12.10 -16.55 -10.65
N VAL A 39 13.32 -16.92 -11.04
CA VAL A 39 13.63 -18.28 -11.48
C VAL A 39 13.43 -19.27 -10.33
N ALA A 40 13.90 -18.94 -9.13
CA ALA A 40 13.68 -19.76 -7.94
C ALA A 40 12.19 -19.90 -7.62
N ALA A 41 11.43 -18.79 -7.68
CA ALA A 41 9.99 -18.74 -7.46
C ALA A 41 9.22 -19.69 -8.39
N ILE A 42 9.44 -19.56 -9.69
CA ILE A 42 8.75 -20.36 -10.71
C ILE A 42 9.03 -21.85 -10.50
N ASN A 43 10.28 -22.23 -10.25
CA ASN A 43 10.63 -23.63 -10.05
C ASN A 43 10.12 -24.18 -8.72
N ASP A 44 10.03 -23.36 -7.67
CA ASP A 44 9.40 -23.74 -6.42
C ASP A 44 7.90 -24.02 -6.58
N ILE A 45 7.20 -23.15 -7.32
CA ILE A 45 5.78 -23.31 -7.64
C ILE A 45 5.55 -24.56 -8.50
N VAL A 46 6.35 -24.75 -9.57
CA VAL A 46 6.23 -25.93 -10.45
C VAL A 46 6.44 -27.22 -9.67
N ARG A 47 7.47 -27.27 -8.81
CA ARG A 47 7.72 -28.43 -7.94
C ARG A 47 6.54 -28.67 -6.99
N ALA A 48 6.03 -27.63 -6.33
CA ALA A 48 4.89 -27.76 -5.41
C ALA A 48 3.64 -28.24 -6.14
N ALA A 49 3.39 -27.74 -7.36
CA ALA A 49 2.26 -28.16 -8.19
C ALA A 49 2.34 -29.62 -8.62
N LEU A 50 3.54 -30.11 -8.94
CA LEU A 50 3.76 -31.52 -9.29
C LEU A 50 3.57 -32.47 -8.10
N MET A 51 3.93 -32.02 -6.89
CA MET A 51 3.87 -32.82 -5.67
C MET A 51 2.55 -32.67 -4.91
N SER A 52 1.65 -31.83 -5.39
CA SER A 52 0.38 -31.56 -4.73
C SER A 52 -0.49 -32.81 -4.61
N LYS A 53 -1.15 -32.94 -3.46
CA LYS A 53 -2.16 -33.97 -3.18
C LYS A 53 -3.57 -33.41 -3.21
N ASP A 54 -3.74 -32.11 -3.41
CA ASP A 54 -5.04 -31.45 -3.48
C ASP A 54 -5.84 -31.95 -4.69
N ALA A 55 -7.15 -32.01 -4.58
CA ALA A 55 -8.03 -32.44 -5.66
C ALA A 55 -8.00 -31.48 -6.86
N TYR A 56 -7.90 -30.17 -6.60
CA TYR A 56 -7.86 -29.09 -7.60
C TYR A 56 -6.75 -28.10 -7.25
N PRO A 57 -5.47 -28.47 -7.42
CA PRO A 57 -4.38 -27.63 -6.98
C PRO A 57 -4.24 -26.41 -7.90
N LEU A 58 -4.34 -25.22 -7.29
CA LEU A 58 -4.15 -23.94 -7.94
C LEU A 58 -3.04 -23.17 -7.23
N TYR A 59 -2.05 -22.76 -7.98
CA TYR A 59 -0.92 -21.95 -7.48
C TYR A 59 -0.89 -20.60 -8.18
N ALA A 60 -0.42 -19.58 -7.47
CA ALA A 60 -0.30 -18.25 -8.04
C ALA A 60 1.13 -17.72 -7.92
N TYR A 61 1.60 -17.08 -8.99
CA TYR A 61 2.68 -16.10 -8.95
C TYR A 61 2.05 -14.73 -9.10
N ILE A 62 2.32 -13.84 -8.16
CA ILE A 62 1.69 -12.52 -8.08
C ILE A 62 2.79 -11.47 -8.12
N ALA A 63 2.74 -10.57 -9.09
CA ALA A 63 3.61 -9.39 -9.17
C ALA A 63 2.79 -8.12 -8.89
N PRO A 64 3.41 -6.95 -8.69
CA PRO A 64 2.68 -5.68 -8.51
C PRO A 64 1.68 -5.41 -9.63
N TYR A 65 2.08 -5.63 -10.87
CA TYR A 65 1.24 -5.47 -12.06
C TYR A 65 1.15 -6.76 -12.89
N ARG A 66 -0.03 -7.01 -13.48
CA ARG A 66 -0.21 -8.17 -14.36
C ARG A 66 0.69 -8.14 -15.59
N SER A 67 0.94 -6.96 -16.15
CA SER A 67 1.91 -6.77 -17.26
C SER A 67 3.33 -7.14 -16.85
N GLN A 68 3.74 -6.81 -15.63
CA GLN A 68 5.03 -7.18 -15.07
C GLN A 68 5.12 -8.70 -14.84
N ALA A 69 4.08 -9.32 -14.26
CA ALA A 69 4.03 -10.77 -14.11
C ALA A 69 4.24 -11.47 -15.45
N LYS A 70 3.58 -10.98 -16.52
CA LYS A 70 3.75 -11.51 -17.88
C LYS A 70 5.18 -11.34 -18.38
N SER A 71 5.74 -10.14 -18.33
CA SER A 71 7.06 -9.84 -18.91
C SER A 71 8.20 -10.54 -18.18
N VAL A 72 8.09 -10.76 -16.86
CA VAL A 72 9.18 -11.26 -16.03
C VAL A 72 9.11 -12.77 -15.80
N ALA A 73 7.89 -13.35 -15.67
CA ALA A 73 7.73 -14.71 -15.19
C ALA A 73 7.10 -15.67 -16.21
N TRP A 74 6.32 -15.18 -17.19
CA TRP A 74 5.54 -16.05 -18.08
C TRP A 74 6.39 -16.98 -18.93
N ASP A 75 7.44 -16.47 -19.57
CA ASP A 75 8.32 -17.28 -20.41
C ASP A 75 9.14 -18.26 -19.57
N TYR A 76 9.58 -17.87 -18.36
CA TYR A 76 10.20 -18.80 -17.42
C TYR A 76 9.26 -19.92 -17.00
N LEU A 77 7.98 -19.61 -16.72
CA LEU A 77 7.00 -20.62 -16.35
C LEU A 77 6.81 -21.65 -17.47
N LYS A 78 6.62 -21.21 -18.72
CA LYS A 78 6.50 -22.10 -19.88
C LYS A 78 7.76 -22.94 -20.08
N HIS A 79 8.94 -22.33 -19.98
CA HIS A 79 10.21 -23.00 -20.17
C HIS A 79 10.45 -24.11 -19.14
N PHE A 80 10.32 -23.78 -17.85
CA PHE A 80 10.60 -24.74 -16.79
C PHE A 80 9.49 -25.79 -16.62
N ALA A 81 8.26 -25.48 -16.95
CA ALA A 81 7.15 -26.43 -16.94
C ALA A 81 7.09 -27.31 -18.21
N ALA A 82 7.83 -27.00 -19.27
CA ALA A 82 7.73 -27.68 -20.58
C ALA A 82 7.69 -29.21 -20.50
N PRO A 83 8.53 -29.92 -19.71
CA PRO A 83 8.51 -31.40 -19.64
C PRO A 83 7.22 -31.96 -19.03
N VAL A 84 6.43 -31.15 -18.31
CA VAL A 84 5.23 -31.55 -17.58
C VAL A 84 4.01 -30.72 -17.97
N LEU A 85 4.14 -29.87 -18.99
CA LEU A 85 3.09 -29.00 -19.48
C LEU A 85 2.03 -29.79 -20.22
N LYS A 86 0.76 -29.65 -19.86
CA LYS A 86 -0.40 -30.17 -20.58
C LYS A 86 -0.97 -29.14 -21.55
N THR A 87 -1.30 -27.95 -21.03
CA THR A 87 -1.83 -26.81 -21.80
C THR A 87 -1.34 -25.48 -21.24
N SER A 88 -1.32 -24.47 -22.10
CA SER A 88 -1.07 -23.09 -21.69
C SER A 88 -2.11 -22.14 -22.31
N ASN A 89 -2.50 -21.10 -21.57
CA ASN A 89 -3.42 -20.05 -22.02
C ASN A 89 -2.73 -18.69 -21.85
N GLU A 90 -2.39 -18.07 -22.98
CA GLU A 90 -1.70 -16.77 -23.03
C GLU A 90 -2.59 -15.60 -22.54
N ALA A 91 -3.90 -15.67 -22.77
CA ALA A 91 -4.81 -14.62 -22.34
C ALA A 91 -5.01 -14.63 -20.83
N GLU A 92 -5.13 -15.82 -20.24
CA GLU A 92 -5.32 -16.00 -18.80
C GLU A 92 -4.00 -16.11 -18.02
N LEU A 93 -2.86 -16.19 -18.71
CA LEU A 93 -1.53 -16.44 -18.13
C LEU A 93 -1.54 -17.68 -17.21
N THR A 94 -2.15 -18.76 -17.70
CA THR A 94 -2.35 -20.00 -16.94
C THR A 94 -1.70 -21.16 -17.64
N VAL A 95 -0.97 -22.00 -16.91
CA VAL A 95 -0.52 -23.31 -17.37
C VAL A 95 -1.23 -24.41 -16.57
N GLU A 96 -1.57 -25.49 -17.24
CA GLU A 96 -2.04 -26.75 -16.63
C GLU A 96 -0.98 -27.82 -16.83
N LEU A 97 -0.59 -28.46 -15.73
CA LEU A 97 0.39 -29.55 -15.74
C LEU A 97 -0.29 -30.90 -16.01
N VAL A 98 0.48 -31.90 -16.40
CA VAL A 98 -0.01 -33.27 -16.65
C VAL A 98 -0.67 -33.92 -15.41
N THR A 99 -0.40 -33.41 -14.21
CA THR A 99 -1.06 -33.79 -12.94
C THR A 99 -2.45 -33.17 -12.77
N GLY A 100 -2.87 -32.23 -13.62
CA GLY A 100 -4.08 -31.43 -13.49
C GLY A 100 -3.89 -30.17 -12.62
N ALA A 101 -2.71 -29.99 -12.02
CA ALA A 101 -2.41 -28.78 -11.26
C ALA A 101 -2.33 -27.57 -12.20
N LYS A 102 -2.85 -26.42 -11.71
CA LYS A 102 -2.82 -25.15 -12.44
C LYS A 102 -1.92 -24.14 -11.76
N ILE A 103 -1.16 -23.40 -12.57
CA ILE A 103 -0.34 -22.29 -12.13
C ILE A 103 -0.77 -21.06 -12.92
N ARG A 104 -1.15 -19.98 -12.24
CA ARG A 104 -1.64 -18.76 -12.87
C ARG A 104 -0.87 -17.53 -12.37
N LEU A 105 -0.60 -16.61 -13.30
CA LEU A 105 0.05 -15.34 -12.99
C LEU A 105 -1.01 -14.25 -12.78
N PHE A 106 -0.81 -13.44 -11.73
CA PHE A 106 -1.70 -12.33 -11.37
C PHE A 106 -0.92 -11.04 -11.17
N GLY A 107 -1.63 -9.90 -11.24
CA GLY A 107 -1.17 -8.63 -10.73
C GLY A 107 -1.91 -8.26 -9.45
N ALA A 108 -1.19 -7.69 -8.49
CA ALA A 108 -1.76 -7.16 -7.26
C ALA A 108 -2.55 -5.86 -7.49
N ASP A 109 -2.35 -5.21 -8.64
CA ASP A 109 -3.13 -4.07 -9.14
C ASP A 109 -4.63 -4.38 -9.27
N ASN A 110 -4.97 -5.62 -9.60
CA ASN A 110 -6.34 -6.12 -9.62
C ASN A 110 -6.51 -7.30 -8.66
N ALA A 111 -6.29 -7.05 -7.37
CA ALA A 111 -6.35 -8.08 -6.34
C ALA A 111 -7.73 -8.75 -6.22
N ASP A 112 -8.80 -8.02 -6.49
CA ASP A 112 -10.17 -8.54 -6.40
C ASP A 112 -10.46 -9.69 -7.36
N ALA A 113 -9.75 -9.77 -8.50
CA ALA A 113 -9.82 -10.90 -9.41
C ALA A 113 -9.38 -12.24 -8.78
N MET A 114 -8.74 -12.20 -7.62
CA MET A 114 -8.33 -13.39 -6.85
C MET A 114 -9.34 -13.79 -5.78
N ARG A 115 -10.34 -12.95 -5.47
CA ARG A 115 -11.38 -13.27 -4.48
C ARG A 115 -12.16 -14.52 -4.90
N GLY A 116 -12.46 -15.40 -3.95
CA GLY A 116 -13.17 -16.64 -4.20
C GLY A 116 -12.34 -17.76 -4.82
N LEU A 117 -11.06 -17.50 -5.16
CA LEU A 117 -10.14 -18.57 -5.57
C LEU A 117 -9.56 -19.27 -4.34
N GLY A 118 -9.42 -20.59 -4.41
CA GLY A 118 -8.75 -21.40 -3.38
C GLY A 118 -7.33 -21.77 -3.83
N PHE A 119 -6.31 -21.12 -3.26
CA PHE A 119 -4.91 -21.40 -3.61
C PHE A 119 -4.28 -22.46 -2.71
N SER A 120 -3.54 -23.39 -3.33
CA SER A 120 -2.65 -24.33 -2.65
C SER A 120 -1.31 -23.68 -2.27
N GLY A 121 -0.92 -22.62 -2.96
CA GLY A 121 0.24 -21.82 -2.64
C GLY A 121 0.34 -20.55 -3.48
N VAL A 122 0.93 -19.50 -2.92
CA VAL A 122 1.15 -18.23 -3.59
C VAL A 122 2.59 -17.77 -3.40
N PHE A 123 3.16 -17.19 -4.44
CA PHE A 123 4.43 -16.48 -4.40
C PHE A 123 4.17 -15.02 -4.80
N MET A 124 4.44 -14.09 -3.91
CA MET A 124 4.30 -12.66 -4.10
C MET A 124 5.67 -12.06 -4.37
N ASP A 125 5.95 -11.69 -5.62
CA ASP A 125 7.22 -11.09 -6.03
C ASP A 125 7.13 -9.57 -5.99
N GLU A 126 8.22 -8.92 -5.58
CA GLU A 126 8.30 -7.49 -5.32
C GLU A 126 7.17 -7.02 -4.36
N TYR A 127 6.98 -7.78 -3.26
CA TYR A 127 5.89 -7.54 -2.29
C TYR A 127 5.93 -6.14 -1.66
N GLY A 128 7.09 -5.51 -1.60
CA GLY A 128 7.23 -4.12 -1.16
C GLY A 128 6.44 -3.10 -2.00
N ASP A 129 6.03 -3.46 -3.22
CA ASP A 129 5.22 -2.63 -4.12
C ASP A 129 3.72 -2.94 -4.06
N PHE A 130 3.30 -3.89 -3.23
CA PHE A 130 1.88 -4.19 -3.05
C PHE A 130 1.24 -3.18 -2.10
N ARG A 131 -0.08 -2.96 -2.28
CA ARG A 131 -0.86 -2.28 -1.24
C ARG A 131 -0.92 -3.18 0.01
N PRO A 132 -0.72 -2.63 1.21
CA PRO A 132 -0.73 -3.40 2.45
C PRO A 132 -1.98 -4.27 2.64
N SER A 133 -3.15 -3.76 2.25
CA SER A 133 -4.45 -4.46 2.39
C SER A 133 -4.59 -5.72 1.53
N VAL A 134 -3.82 -5.85 0.44
CA VAL A 134 -3.94 -6.98 -0.50
C VAL A 134 -3.70 -8.32 0.20
N TRP A 135 -2.71 -8.39 1.07
CA TRP A 135 -2.45 -9.61 1.83
C TRP A 135 -3.61 -9.97 2.74
N GLY A 136 -3.98 -9.07 3.67
CA GLY A 136 -4.97 -9.37 4.70
C GLY A 136 -6.38 -9.57 4.16
N ASN A 137 -6.78 -8.74 3.21
CA ASN A 137 -8.17 -8.68 2.75
C ASN A 137 -8.47 -9.62 1.58
N VAL A 138 -7.45 -10.00 0.79
CA VAL A 138 -7.65 -10.80 -0.41
C VAL A 138 -6.88 -12.11 -0.37
N ILE A 139 -5.53 -12.07 -0.33
CA ILE A 139 -4.72 -13.27 -0.52
C ILE A 139 -4.81 -14.22 0.69
N ARG A 140 -4.71 -13.71 1.90
CA ARG A 140 -4.73 -14.56 3.12
C ARG A 140 -5.99 -15.42 3.25
N PRO A 141 -7.22 -14.90 2.99
CA PRO A 141 -8.44 -15.71 2.97
C PRO A 141 -8.42 -16.83 1.93
N THR A 142 -7.88 -16.59 0.70
CA THR A 142 -7.85 -17.60 -0.37
C THR A 142 -6.98 -18.82 -0.07
N LEU A 143 -6.14 -18.74 0.95
CA LEU A 143 -5.27 -19.84 1.40
C LEU A 143 -5.88 -20.68 2.54
N SER A 144 -7.04 -20.29 3.07
CA SER A 144 -7.56 -20.85 4.31
C SER A 144 -8.06 -22.27 4.15
N ASP A 145 -8.84 -22.53 3.10
CA ASP A 145 -9.49 -23.84 2.88
C ASP A 145 -8.49 -24.98 2.65
N LYS A 146 -7.45 -24.69 1.87
CA LYS A 146 -6.41 -25.66 1.51
C LYS A 146 -5.21 -25.63 2.43
N GLN A 147 -5.21 -24.74 3.43
CA GLN A 147 -4.02 -24.44 4.25
C GLN A 147 -2.79 -24.13 3.39
N GLY A 148 -3.02 -23.45 2.27
CA GLY A 148 -1.99 -23.10 1.29
C GLY A 148 -0.85 -22.27 1.89
N TRP A 149 0.33 -22.39 1.31
CA TRP A 149 1.52 -21.65 1.73
C TRP A 149 1.63 -20.28 1.04
N ALA A 150 2.40 -19.36 1.63
CA ALA A 150 2.76 -18.09 0.99
C ALA A 150 4.24 -17.75 1.14
N VAL A 151 4.79 -17.18 0.07
CA VAL A 151 6.13 -16.59 0.04
C VAL A 151 6.03 -15.11 -0.27
N PHE A 152 6.64 -14.28 0.56
CA PHE A 152 6.81 -12.86 0.38
C PHE A 152 8.24 -12.60 -0.08
N ALA A 153 8.41 -12.09 -1.29
CA ALA A 153 9.72 -11.89 -1.88
C ALA A 153 9.90 -10.48 -2.43
N GLY A 154 11.11 -10.00 -2.43
CA GLY A 154 11.43 -8.70 -3.02
C GLY A 154 12.80 -8.17 -2.63
N THR A 155 13.05 -6.95 -3.09
CA THR A 155 14.14 -6.09 -2.63
C THR A 155 13.57 -5.08 -1.64
N PRO A 156 14.26 -4.71 -0.57
CA PRO A 156 13.79 -3.71 0.39
C PRO A 156 13.45 -2.37 -0.25
N LYS A 157 12.41 -1.72 0.28
CA LYS A 157 11.99 -0.36 -0.09
C LYS A 157 11.58 0.42 1.16
N GLY A 158 12.55 0.71 2.02
CA GLY A 158 12.31 1.33 3.31
C GLY A 158 11.59 0.38 4.30
N LYS A 159 11.13 0.91 5.42
CA LYS A 159 10.40 0.17 6.46
C LYS A 159 8.90 0.12 6.17
N ASN A 160 8.52 -0.56 5.10
CA ASN A 160 7.15 -0.75 4.66
C ASN A 160 6.55 -2.10 5.15
N GLN A 161 5.41 -2.52 4.59
CA GLN A 161 4.78 -3.82 4.92
C GLN A 161 5.69 -5.03 4.66
N PHE A 162 6.63 -4.94 3.69
CA PHE A 162 7.59 -6.03 3.46
C PHE A 162 8.61 -6.13 4.59
N TRP A 163 9.04 -5.00 5.13
CA TRP A 163 9.86 -4.97 6.35
C TRP A 163 9.13 -5.57 7.54
N GLN A 164 7.83 -5.28 7.71
CA GLN A 164 7.02 -5.87 8.80
C GLN A 164 6.97 -7.39 8.71
N ILE A 165 6.80 -7.93 7.50
CA ILE A 165 6.86 -9.39 7.25
C ILE A 165 8.26 -9.94 7.54
N TYR A 166 9.32 -9.25 7.14
CA TYR A 166 10.70 -9.64 7.41
C TYR A 166 11.00 -9.66 8.91
N ASP A 167 10.59 -8.63 9.64
CA ASP A 167 10.77 -8.52 11.08
C ASP A 167 9.99 -9.63 11.82
N LEU A 168 8.73 -9.86 11.43
CA LEU A 168 7.90 -10.96 11.94
C LEU A 168 8.58 -12.32 11.70
N ALA A 169 9.05 -12.56 10.46
CA ALA A 169 9.68 -13.83 10.10
C ALA A 169 10.96 -14.09 10.92
N ASN A 170 11.79 -13.06 11.14
CA ASN A 170 12.98 -13.18 11.97
C ASN A 170 12.67 -13.45 13.44
N LYS A 171 11.57 -12.91 13.97
CA LYS A 171 11.16 -13.08 15.37
C LYS A 171 10.33 -14.34 15.63
N SER A 172 9.96 -15.09 14.60
CA SER A 172 8.98 -16.18 14.66
C SER A 172 9.49 -17.50 15.24
N ASN A 173 10.71 -17.57 15.74
CA ASN A 173 11.32 -18.79 16.31
C ASN A 173 11.19 -20.04 15.41
N GLY A 174 11.26 -19.86 14.08
CA GLY A 174 11.23 -20.95 13.10
C GLY A 174 9.84 -21.33 12.55
N GLU A 175 8.78 -20.66 12.97
CA GLU A 175 7.45 -20.81 12.34
C GLU A 175 7.43 -20.29 10.90
N TRP A 176 8.24 -19.29 10.62
CA TRP A 176 8.47 -18.74 9.29
C TRP A 176 9.85 -19.14 8.78
N PHE A 177 9.95 -19.41 7.51
CA PHE A 177 11.24 -19.43 6.82
C PHE A 177 11.63 -17.97 6.50
N CYS A 178 12.85 -17.58 6.84
CA CYS A 178 13.39 -16.28 6.49
C CYS A 178 14.75 -16.43 5.84
N LEU A 179 14.94 -15.83 4.67
CA LEU A 179 16.22 -15.75 3.99
C LEU A 179 16.48 -14.32 3.54
N LYS A 180 17.55 -13.72 4.06
CA LYS A 180 18.11 -12.48 3.53
C LYS A 180 19.39 -12.82 2.76
N LEU A 181 19.48 -12.37 1.51
CA LEU A 181 20.60 -12.66 0.61
C LEU A 181 21.14 -11.36 0.04
N THR A 182 22.23 -10.85 0.61
CA THR A 182 22.94 -9.66 0.13
C THR A 182 23.85 -10.01 -1.04
N ALA A 183 24.20 -9.04 -1.86
CA ALA A 183 25.09 -9.28 -2.99
C ALA A 183 26.53 -9.60 -2.53
N SER A 184 26.98 -8.96 -1.45
CA SER A 184 28.30 -9.20 -0.85
C SER A 184 28.45 -10.62 -0.30
N GLU A 185 27.39 -11.22 0.28
CA GLU A 185 27.41 -12.55 0.88
C GLU A 185 27.08 -13.66 -0.13
N SER A 186 26.28 -13.36 -1.14
CA SER A 186 25.76 -14.37 -2.08
C SER A 186 26.81 -14.96 -3.00
N GLY A 187 27.85 -14.20 -3.34
CA GLY A 187 28.83 -14.56 -4.35
C GLY A 187 28.24 -14.74 -5.77
N LEU A 188 26.99 -14.28 -6.01
CA LEU A 188 26.30 -14.44 -7.29
C LEU A 188 26.70 -13.41 -8.35
N LEU A 189 27.23 -12.27 -7.91
CA LEU A 189 27.74 -11.20 -8.76
C LEU A 189 29.24 -11.07 -8.57
N PRO A 190 30.01 -10.83 -9.67
CA PRO A 190 31.45 -10.57 -9.57
C PRO A 190 31.70 -9.28 -8.76
N GLN A 191 32.79 -9.25 -8.00
CA GLN A 191 33.19 -8.08 -7.22
C GLN A 191 33.43 -6.83 -8.09
N THR A 192 33.90 -7.03 -9.31
CA THR A 192 34.07 -5.95 -10.30
C THR A 192 32.75 -5.30 -10.66
N GLU A 193 31.67 -6.09 -10.81
CA GLU A 193 30.33 -5.57 -11.09
C GLU A 193 29.79 -4.80 -9.88
N LEU A 194 29.95 -5.32 -8.66
CA LEU A 194 29.52 -4.65 -7.44
C LEU A 194 30.24 -3.31 -7.24
N SER A 195 31.55 -3.26 -7.51
CA SER A 195 32.33 -2.02 -7.44
C SER A 195 31.89 -1.02 -8.52
N ALA A 196 31.59 -1.48 -9.74
CA ALA A 196 31.11 -0.61 -10.82
C ALA A 196 29.71 -0.07 -10.50
N ALA A 197 28.81 -0.90 -10.00
CA ALA A 197 27.46 -0.48 -9.59
C ALA A 197 27.54 0.58 -8.48
N ARG A 198 28.37 0.34 -7.44
CA ARG A 198 28.55 1.27 -6.32
C ARG A 198 29.11 2.64 -6.76
N ALA A 199 29.96 2.66 -7.78
CA ALA A 199 30.49 3.92 -8.33
C ALA A 199 29.46 4.70 -9.17
N GLN A 200 28.39 4.05 -9.66
CA GLN A 200 27.42 4.64 -10.59
C GLN A 200 26.11 5.10 -9.93
N ILE A 201 25.79 4.59 -8.74
CA ILE A 201 24.55 4.90 -8.02
C ILE A 201 24.89 5.47 -6.64
N SER A 202 23.90 6.06 -5.96
CA SER A 202 24.10 6.56 -4.60
C SER A 202 24.34 5.42 -3.61
N GLU A 203 25.01 5.71 -2.50
CA GLU A 203 25.26 4.71 -1.45
C GLU A 203 23.96 4.12 -0.90
N ASP A 204 22.95 4.95 -0.64
CA ASP A 204 21.63 4.49 -0.19
C ASP A 204 20.99 3.53 -1.20
N GLN A 205 21.07 3.84 -2.50
CA GLN A 205 20.55 2.97 -3.55
C GLN A 205 21.35 1.66 -3.63
N TYR A 206 22.67 1.71 -3.49
CA TYR A 206 23.50 0.51 -3.44
C TYR A 206 23.13 -0.37 -2.24
N LEU A 207 23.02 0.23 -1.06
CA LEU A 207 22.63 -0.49 0.14
C LEU A 207 21.24 -1.11 0.02
N GLN A 208 20.28 -0.44 -0.61
CA GLN A 208 18.95 -0.95 -0.83
C GLN A 208 18.93 -2.11 -1.85
N GLU A 209 19.48 -1.91 -3.04
CA GLU A 209 19.34 -2.84 -4.18
C GLU A 209 20.29 -4.04 -4.09
N TYR A 210 21.48 -3.85 -3.51
CA TYR A 210 22.50 -4.88 -3.45
C TYR A 210 22.73 -5.45 -2.05
N GLU A 211 22.68 -4.61 -1.00
CA GLU A 211 22.91 -5.07 0.37
C GLU A 211 21.60 -5.29 1.16
N CYS A 212 20.48 -5.20 0.48
CA CYS A 212 19.15 -5.48 1.07
C CYS A 212 18.87 -4.69 2.35
N SER A 213 19.25 -3.40 2.38
CA SER A 213 18.99 -2.53 3.52
C SER A 213 17.56 -2.00 3.50
N PHE A 214 16.85 -2.15 4.62
CA PHE A 214 15.55 -1.53 4.86
C PHE A 214 15.67 -0.12 5.46
N GLU A 215 16.87 0.29 5.86
CA GLU A 215 17.10 1.61 6.45
C GLU A 215 17.34 2.70 5.40
N ALA A 216 17.73 2.30 4.19
CA ALA A 216 17.94 3.24 3.09
C ALA A 216 16.64 3.99 2.76
N SER A 217 16.74 5.31 2.63
CA SER A 217 15.60 6.14 2.23
C SER A 217 15.18 5.82 0.80
N ILE A 218 13.88 5.85 0.51
CA ILE A 218 13.39 5.73 -0.87
C ILE A 218 13.85 6.96 -1.63
N LEU A 219 14.76 6.75 -2.57
CA LEU A 219 15.35 7.83 -3.37
C LEU A 219 14.26 8.55 -4.19
N GLY A 220 14.28 9.87 -4.11
CA GLY A 220 13.31 10.69 -4.82
C GLY A 220 11.92 10.75 -4.18
N ALA A 221 11.69 10.11 -3.03
CA ALA A 221 10.43 10.23 -2.31
C ALA A 221 10.14 11.70 -1.93
N TYR A 222 8.89 12.11 -2.15
CA TYR A 222 8.49 13.50 -1.87
C TYR A 222 8.29 13.75 -0.37
N TYR A 223 7.76 12.78 0.37
CA TYR A 223 7.28 12.94 1.76
C TYR A 223 7.98 12.02 2.77
N GLY A 224 8.98 11.25 2.34
CA GLY A 224 9.61 10.22 3.17
C GLY A 224 10.22 10.77 4.47
N VAL A 225 10.84 11.95 4.44
CA VAL A 225 11.42 12.60 5.63
C VAL A 225 10.31 13.12 6.56
N ASP A 226 9.30 13.77 6.00
CA ASP A 226 8.20 14.36 6.77
C ASP A 226 7.36 13.29 7.49
N LEU A 227 7.12 12.15 6.81
CA LEU A 227 6.39 11.02 7.40
C LEU A 227 7.21 10.26 8.46
N ARG A 228 8.52 10.16 8.30
CA ARG A 228 9.40 9.63 9.35
C ARG A 228 9.33 10.51 10.59
N GLN A 229 9.41 11.83 10.41
CA GLN A 229 9.23 12.76 11.52
C GLN A 229 7.87 12.62 12.20
N ALA A 230 6.79 12.40 11.41
CA ALA A 230 5.47 12.14 11.96
C ALA A 230 5.41 10.85 12.80
N GLU A 231 6.16 9.82 12.42
CA GLU A 231 6.28 8.56 13.15
C GLU A 231 7.08 8.75 14.46
N ASP A 232 8.21 9.42 14.38
CA ASP A 232 9.07 9.73 15.53
C ASP A 232 8.35 10.63 16.57
N ASP A 233 7.52 11.57 16.10
CA ASP A 233 6.67 12.42 16.94
C ASP A 233 5.44 11.70 17.52
N GLY A 234 5.19 10.42 17.14
CA GLY A 234 4.02 9.67 17.58
C GLY A 234 2.69 10.11 16.96
N ARG A 235 2.73 10.86 15.83
CA ARG A 235 1.53 11.34 15.12
C ARG A 235 0.89 10.30 14.19
N ILE A 236 1.53 9.14 14.00
CA ILE A 236 0.96 7.95 13.37
C ILE A 236 0.52 6.99 14.48
N THR A 237 -0.74 7.08 14.87
CA THR A 237 -1.27 6.42 16.07
C THR A 237 -2.74 6.05 15.90
N ASP A 238 -3.46 5.71 16.95
CA ASP A 238 -4.91 5.57 16.89
C ASP A 238 -5.54 6.97 16.92
N VAL A 239 -6.27 7.34 15.86
CA VAL A 239 -6.95 8.64 15.73
C VAL A 239 -8.46 8.40 15.66
N PRO A 240 -9.17 8.50 16.79
CA PRO A 240 -10.60 8.23 16.82
C PRO A 240 -11.41 9.35 16.15
N TYR A 241 -12.54 8.95 15.55
CA TYR A 241 -13.55 9.90 15.07
C TYR A 241 -14.18 10.66 16.23
N ASP A 242 -14.21 12.01 16.13
CA ASP A 242 -14.94 12.87 17.06
C ASP A 242 -16.30 13.29 16.46
N PRO A 243 -17.45 12.83 17.01
CA PRO A 243 -18.79 13.17 16.50
C PRO A 243 -19.16 14.66 16.59
N ALA A 244 -18.43 15.45 17.40
CA ALA A 244 -18.65 16.88 17.54
C ALA A 244 -18.06 17.70 16.38
N ILE A 245 -17.15 17.11 15.61
CA ILE A 245 -16.41 17.76 14.53
C ILE A 245 -16.84 17.16 13.20
N PRO A 246 -17.18 17.96 12.17
CA PRO A 246 -17.54 17.42 10.86
C PRO A 246 -16.36 16.71 10.20
N VAL A 247 -16.63 15.62 9.50
CA VAL A 247 -15.67 14.89 8.69
C VAL A 247 -15.69 15.44 7.28
N HIS A 248 -14.56 15.88 6.79
CA HIS A 248 -14.36 16.26 5.41
C HIS A 248 -13.75 15.12 4.64
N THR A 249 -13.94 15.09 3.32
CA THR A 249 -13.28 14.13 2.44
C THR A 249 -12.54 14.84 1.33
N ALA A 250 -11.38 14.31 0.96
CA ALA A 250 -10.60 14.79 -0.18
C ALA A 250 -10.41 13.66 -1.17
N TRP A 251 -10.61 13.96 -2.45
CA TRP A 251 -10.79 12.97 -3.50
C TRP A 251 -9.79 13.16 -4.61
N ASP A 252 -9.37 12.03 -5.18
CA ASP A 252 -8.86 11.94 -6.55
C ASP A 252 -9.74 10.94 -7.32
N LEU A 253 -10.18 11.32 -8.53
CA LEU A 253 -11.19 10.61 -9.28
C LEU A 253 -10.57 9.94 -10.51
N GLY A 254 -10.34 8.64 -10.46
CA GLY A 254 -9.92 7.83 -11.59
C GLY A 254 -11.11 7.12 -12.27
N TYR A 255 -11.32 7.32 -13.56
CA TYR A 255 -12.40 6.63 -14.30
C TYR A 255 -12.06 5.19 -14.69
N ARG A 256 -10.80 4.93 -15.05
CA ARG A 256 -10.24 3.59 -15.36
C ARG A 256 -9.20 3.14 -14.37
N ASP A 257 -8.73 4.08 -13.57
CA ASP A 257 -7.73 3.92 -12.54
C ASP A 257 -8.38 4.01 -11.16
N ASP A 258 -7.59 4.14 -10.11
CA ASP A 258 -8.11 4.17 -8.76
C ASP A 258 -8.80 5.50 -8.43
N THR A 259 -9.98 5.44 -7.81
CA THR A 259 -10.50 6.56 -7.03
C THR A 259 -9.97 6.45 -5.62
N ALA A 260 -9.33 7.50 -5.12
CA ALA A 260 -8.79 7.58 -3.77
C ALA A 260 -9.51 8.65 -2.94
N ILE A 261 -9.78 8.32 -1.68
CA ILE A 261 -10.53 9.18 -0.76
C ILE A 261 -9.84 9.17 0.61
N TRP A 262 -9.56 10.36 1.13
CA TRP A 262 -9.14 10.57 2.51
C TRP A 262 -10.28 11.17 3.31
N TRP A 263 -10.51 10.67 4.54
CA TRP A 263 -11.41 11.26 5.52
C TRP A 263 -10.61 11.96 6.60
N TYR A 264 -10.95 13.21 6.87
CA TYR A 264 -10.23 14.01 7.84
C TYR A 264 -11.13 14.94 8.65
N GLN A 265 -10.69 15.28 9.84
CA GLN A 265 -11.28 16.28 10.72
C GLN A 265 -10.26 17.39 10.98
N VAL A 266 -10.71 18.64 11.02
CA VAL A 266 -9.85 19.79 11.36
C VAL A 266 -10.11 20.17 12.81
N VAL A 267 -9.12 19.93 13.66
CA VAL A 267 -9.18 20.18 15.11
C VAL A 267 -8.22 21.32 15.43
N GLN A 268 -8.74 22.53 15.58
CA GLN A 268 -7.92 23.73 15.78
C GLN A 268 -6.91 23.94 14.61
N ASN A 269 -5.64 23.61 14.83
CA ASN A 269 -4.56 23.69 13.87
C ASN A 269 -4.04 22.31 13.44
N GLU A 270 -4.71 21.25 13.82
CA GLU A 270 -4.34 19.87 13.49
C GLU A 270 -5.30 19.28 12.48
N ILE A 271 -4.80 18.35 11.68
CA ILE A 271 -5.56 17.61 10.70
C ILE A 271 -5.53 16.13 11.10
N HIS A 272 -6.66 15.62 11.51
CA HIS A 272 -6.81 14.24 11.95
C HIS A 272 -7.32 13.38 10.79
N LEU A 273 -6.43 12.61 10.18
CA LEU A 273 -6.74 11.64 9.12
C LEU A 273 -7.29 10.38 9.79
N ILE A 274 -8.60 10.18 9.70
CA ILE A 274 -9.33 9.14 10.45
C ILE A 274 -9.65 7.89 9.60
N ASP A 275 -9.56 8.01 8.27
CA ASP A 275 -9.85 6.89 7.37
C ASP A 275 -9.26 7.15 5.99
N PHE A 276 -9.04 6.07 5.23
CA PHE A 276 -8.61 6.11 3.83
C PHE A 276 -9.23 4.97 3.05
N PHE A 277 -9.55 5.21 1.79
CA PHE A 277 -10.05 4.19 0.89
C PHE A 277 -9.58 4.45 -0.55
N ALA A 278 -9.24 3.40 -1.27
CA ALA A 278 -8.97 3.44 -2.69
C ALA A 278 -9.61 2.25 -3.38
N ILE A 279 -10.23 2.48 -4.54
CA ILE A 279 -10.89 1.45 -5.33
C ILE A 279 -10.68 1.69 -6.82
N SER A 280 -10.46 0.61 -7.57
CA SER A 280 -10.34 0.61 -9.02
C SER A 280 -11.67 0.23 -9.68
N GLY A 281 -12.06 0.96 -10.72
CA GLY A 281 -13.19 0.61 -11.57
C GLY A 281 -14.60 0.73 -10.94
N ALA A 282 -14.74 1.34 -9.75
CA ALA A 282 -16.03 1.56 -9.12
C ALA A 282 -16.79 2.70 -9.80
N ASN A 283 -18.11 2.56 -9.92
CA ASN A 283 -18.98 3.62 -10.38
C ASN A 283 -19.34 4.62 -9.27
N ILE A 284 -19.91 5.76 -9.64
CA ILE A 284 -20.24 6.84 -8.70
C ILE A 284 -21.25 6.40 -7.63
N GLU A 285 -22.20 5.54 -7.98
CA GLU A 285 -23.21 5.03 -7.05
C GLU A 285 -22.59 4.13 -5.98
N GLU A 286 -21.65 3.25 -6.36
CA GLU A 286 -20.89 2.40 -5.44
C GLU A 286 -20.06 3.22 -4.47
N ILE A 287 -19.37 4.24 -4.98
CA ILE A 287 -18.58 5.15 -4.14
C ILE A 287 -19.47 5.92 -3.17
N ALA A 288 -20.60 6.46 -3.65
CA ALA A 288 -21.57 7.16 -2.81
C ALA A 288 -22.16 6.26 -1.71
N LYS A 289 -22.35 4.96 -2.01
CA LYS A 289 -22.78 3.96 -1.02
C LYS A 289 -21.73 3.78 0.07
N ILE A 290 -20.46 3.63 -0.30
CA ILE A 290 -19.33 3.52 0.66
C ILE A 290 -19.31 4.72 1.61
N ILE A 291 -19.49 5.94 1.08
CA ILE A 291 -19.55 7.15 1.91
C ILE A 291 -20.72 7.09 2.90
N LYS A 292 -21.91 6.69 2.44
CA LYS A 292 -23.13 6.62 3.28
C LYS A 292 -23.07 5.55 4.35
N GLU A 293 -22.36 4.46 4.13
CA GLU A 293 -22.19 3.35 5.08
C GLU A 293 -21.26 3.70 6.24
N LYS A 294 -20.40 4.71 6.10
CA LYS A 294 -19.55 5.18 7.20
C LYS A 294 -20.39 5.94 8.25
N PRO A 295 -20.11 5.75 9.53
CA PRO A 295 -20.87 6.40 10.63
C PRO A 295 -20.46 7.87 10.85
N TYR A 296 -20.10 8.60 9.80
CA TYR A 296 -19.53 9.92 9.90
C TYR A 296 -20.56 11.02 9.64
N LYS A 297 -20.42 12.12 10.35
CA LYS A 297 -21.17 13.34 10.12
C LYS A 297 -20.39 14.22 9.16
N TYR A 298 -20.83 14.28 7.93
CA TYR A 298 -20.08 14.91 6.87
C TYR A 298 -20.15 16.44 6.87
N GLY A 299 -19.00 17.08 6.61
CA GLY A 299 -18.83 18.48 6.24
C GLY A 299 -18.76 18.61 4.72
N LYS A 300 -17.57 18.91 4.17
CA LYS A 300 -17.36 19.11 2.74
C LYS A 300 -16.69 17.91 2.10
N HIS A 301 -17.13 17.60 0.88
CA HIS A 301 -16.45 16.68 -0.04
C HIS A 301 -15.61 17.51 -1.01
N GLN A 302 -14.29 17.48 -0.83
CA GLN A 302 -13.32 18.26 -1.61
C GLN A 302 -12.96 17.48 -2.88
N LEU A 303 -13.48 17.91 -3.99
CA LEU A 303 -13.32 17.27 -5.29
C LEU A 303 -12.28 18.00 -6.14
N PRO A 304 -11.53 17.29 -7.01
CA PRO A 304 -10.63 17.93 -7.95
C PRO A 304 -11.41 18.77 -8.99
N HIS A 305 -10.73 19.71 -9.63
CA HIS A 305 -11.34 20.67 -10.55
C HIS A 305 -11.99 20.01 -11.78
N ASP A 306 -11.47 18.90 -12.26
CA ASP A 306 -11.96 18.11 -13.38
C ASP A 306 -13.28 17.36 -13.08
N ALA A 307 -13.69 17.24 -11.80
CA ALA A 307 -15.01 16.72 -11.43
C ALA A 307 -16.18 17.53 -12.05
N ARG A 308 -15.92 18.73 -12.58
CA ARG A 308 -16.90 19.54 -13.33
C ARG A 308 -17.05 19.13 -14.80
N ALA A 309 -16.13 18.31 -15.34
CA ALA A 309 -16.18 17.90 -16.72
C ALA A 309 -17.41 17.02 -16.98
N LYS A 310 -18.19 17.40 -18.00
CA LYS A 310 -19.36 16.65 -18.47
C LYS A 310 -18.93 15.55 -19.43
N THR A 311 -19.44 14.35 -19.26
CA THR A 311 -19.13 13.24 -20.15
C THR A 311 -20.38 12.73 -20.89
N LEU A 312 -20.21 12.30 -22.12
CA LEU A 312 -21.31 11.69 -22.90
C LEU A 312 -21.77 10.37 -22.25
N ALA A 313 -20.88 9.62 -21.67
CA ALA A 313 -21.20 8.36 -20.97
C ALA A 313 -22.13 8.57 -19.78
N ALA A 314 -22.09 9.73 -19.13
CA ALA A 314 -22.97 10.12 -18.03
C ALA A 314 -24.18 10.98 -18.46
N GLN A 315 -24.64 10.84 -19.71
CA GLN A 315 -25.78 11.59 -20.25
C GLN A 315 -25.63 13.12 -20.11
N GLY A 316 -24.41 13.62 -20.21
CA GLY A 316 -24.09 15.05 -20.08
C GLY A 316 -23.99 15.57 -18.63
N LYS A 317 -24.05 14.69 -17.61
CA LYS A 317 -23.80 15.06 -16.22
C LYS A 317 -22.31 15.05 -15.94
N SER A 318 -21.87 15.97 -15.08
CA SER A 318 -20.53 15.96 -14.49
C SER A 318 -20.46 15.01 -13.28
N VAL A 319 -19.26 14.64 -12.86
CA VAL A 319 -19.07 13.78 -11.67
C VAL A 319 -19.63 14.45 -10.42
N ILE A 320 -19.42 15.77 -10.25
CA ILE A 320 -19.98 16.51 -9.12
C ILE A 320 -21.50 16.52 -9.11
N GLU A 321 -22.17 16.62 -10.27
CA GLU A 321 -23.63 16.55 -10.38
C GLU A 321 -24.13 15.16 -9.96
N GLN A 322 -23.50 14.10 -10.41
CA GLN A 322 -23.84 12.73 -10.03
C GLN A 322 -23.64 12.47 -8.53
N LEU A 323 -22.49 12.87 -7.97
CA LEU A 323 -22.24 12.75 -6.52
C LEU A 323 -23.23 13.58 -5.69
N ALA A 324 -23.59 14.77 -6.16
CA ALA A 324 -24.54 15.65 -5.47
C ALA A 324 -25.94 15.06 -5.37
N GLU A 325 -26.37 14.25 -6.34
CA GLU A 325 -27.65 13.52 -6.28
C GLU A 325 -27.68 12.52 -5.11
N HIS A 326 -26.53 11.96 -4.76
CA HIS A 326 -26.43 10.98 -3.67
C HIS A 326 -26.06 11.60 -2.32
N LEU A 327 -25.16 12.58 -2.30
CA LEU A 327 -24.54 13.11 -1.07
C LEU A 327 -24.97 14.54 -0.70
N GLY A 328 -25.74 15.20 -1.58
CA GLY A 328 -26.23 16.57 -1.39
C GLY A 328 -25.26 17.63 -1.93
N ILE A 329 -25.77 18.55 -2.75
CA ILE A 329 -24.98 19.59 -3.42
C ILE A 329 -24.31 20.56 -2.44
N GLN A 330 -24.93 20.83 -1.27
CA GLN A 330 -24.43 21.74 -0.26
C GLN A 330 -23.12 21.26 0.36
N ASN A 331 -22.82 19.97 0.27
CA ASN A 331 -21.60 19.37 0.81
C ASN A 331 -20.47 19.30 -0.21
N MET A 332 -20.74 19.57 -1.48
CA MET A 332 -19.73 19.53 -2.54
C MET A 332 -18.87 20.80 -2.53
N ALA A 333 -17.57 20.64 -2.66
CA ALA A 333 -16.62 21.72 -2.86
C ALA A 333 -15.60 21.33 -3.92
N ILE A 334 -15.20 22.27 -4.77
CA ILE A 334 -14.15 22.07 -5.78
C ILE A 334 -12.89 22.76 -5.28
N VAL A 335 -11.82 21.97 -5.23
CA VAL A 335 -10.48 22.47 -4.91
C VAL A 335 -9.92 23.20 -6.14
N PRO A 336 -9.33 24.39 -5.98
CA PRO A 336 -8.67 25.10 -7.06
C PRO A 336 -7.58 24.24 -7.72
N ASP A 337 -7.48 24.34 -9.04
CA ASP A 337 -6.35 23.72 -9.76
C ASP A 337 -5.07 24.45 -9.40
N ILE A 338 -4.12 23.68 -8.87
CA ILE A 338 -2.75 24.13 -8.62
C ILE A 338 -1.80 23.14 -9.26
N GLY A 339 -0.69 23.62 -9.79
CA GLY A 339 0.32 22.75 -10.38
C GLY A 339 0.78 21.66 -9.41
N VAL A 340 1.19 20.51 -9.98
CA VAL A 340 1.62 19.34 -9.19
C VAL A 340 2.68 19.69 -8.14
N GLN A 341 3.68 20.52 -8.51
CA GLN A 341 4.76 20.92 -7.61
C GLN A 341 4.28 21.82 -6.46
N ASP A 342 3.36 22.74 -6.75
CA ASP A 342 2.76 23.60 -5.73
C ASP A 342 1.91 22.77 -4.75
N GLY A 343 1.20 21.78 -5.27
CA GLY A 343 0.46 20.81 -4.47
C GLY A 343 1.36 19.98 -3.57
N ILE A 344 2.50 19.52 -4.07
CA ILE A 344 3.50 18.80 -3.27
C ILE A 344 4.04 19.69 -2.14
N GLN A 345 4.30 20.96 -2.41
CA GLN A 345 4.74 21.91 -1.37
C GLN A 345 3.63 22.17 -0.35
N ALA A 346 2.37 22.27 -0.77
CA ALA A 346 1.24 22.39 0.15
C ALA A 346 1.17 21.18 1.11
N VAL A 347 1.37 19.97 0.59
CA VAL A 347 1.44 18.75 1.41
C VAL A 347 2.57 18.82 2.43
N ARG A 348 3.79 19.16 2.03
CA ARG A 348 4.92 19.30 2.96
C ARG A 348 4.66 20.32 4.08
N GLN A 349 3.96 21.40 3.76
CA GLN A 349 3.59 22.41 4.76
C GLN A 349 2.51 21.94 5.72
N CYS A 350 1.62 21.03 5.33
CA CYS A 350 0.55 20.54 6.19
C CYS A 350 0.94 19.27 6.98
N LEU A 351 1.86 18.44 6.49
CA LEU A 351 2.28 17.18 7.14
C LEU A 351 2.70 17.36 8.62
N PRO A 352 3.38 18.45 9.04
CA PRO A 352 3.69 18.65 10.46
C PRO A 352 2.46 18.79 11.36
N MET A 353 1.28 19.11 10.80
CA MET A 353 0.02 19.26 11.53
C MET A 353 -0.87 18.00 11.40
N CYS A 354 -0.47 17.00 10.61
CA CYS A 354 -1.26 15.81 10.36
C CYS A 354 -1.03 14.74 11.43
N TRP A 355 -2.14 14.17 11.90
CA TRP A 355 -2.22 12.97 12.71
C TRP A 355 -2.91 11.88 11.90
N PHE A 356 -2.39 10.68 11.90
CA PHE A 356 -2.90 9.60 11.04
C PHE A 356 -3.34 8.41 11.89
N ASP A 357 -4.55 7.91 11.62
CA ASP A 357 -4.94 6.60 12.13
C ASP A 357 -4.10 5.52 11.46
N LYS A 358 -3.26 4.85 12.27
CA LYS A 358 -2.27 3.88 11.79
C LYS A 358 -2.88 2.67 11.07
N THR A 359 -4.14 2.32 11.42
CA THR A 359 -4.82 1.14 10.89
C THR A 359 -5.68 1.47 9.69
N LYS A 360 -6.55 2.47 9.81
CA LYS A 360 -7.49 2.83 8.75
C LYS A 360 -6.82 3.58 7.60
N CYS A 361 -5.73 4.30 7.88
CA CYS A 361 -4.96 5.04 6.88
C CYS A 361 -3.73 4.28 6.37
N SER A 362 -3.54 3.00 6.71
CA SER A 362 -2.33 2.24 6.39
C SER A 362 -1.95 2.27 4.91
N ASP A 363 -2.90 2.03 4.00
CA ASP A 363 -2.65 2.00 2.56
C ASP A 363 -2.32 3.39 2.01
N GLY A 364 -3.02 4.42 2.49
CA GLY A 364 -2.75 5.80 2.13
C GLY A 364 -1.40 6.29 2.64
N LEU A 365 -1.04 5.96 3.88
CA LEU A 365 0.28 6.26 4.45
C LEU A 365 1.40 5.62 3.65
N GLU A 366 1.22 4.36 3.25
CA GLU A 366 2.22 3.66 2.46
C GLU A 366 2.35 4.28 1.06
N ALA A 367 1.23 4.69 0.46
CA ALA A 367 1.27 5.42 -0.80
C ALA A 367 2.05 6.73 -0.68
N LEU A 368 1.81 7.53 0.37
CA LEU A 368 2.56 8.76 0.61
C LEU A 368 4.06 8.51 0.86
N ARG A 369 4.43 7.40 1.55
CA ARG A 369 5.84 7.04 1.77
C ARG A 369 6.57 6.70 0.47
N GLN A 370 5.87 6.02 -0.45
CA GLN A 370 6.44 5.55 -1.71
C GLN A 370 6.27 6.55 -2.86
N TYR A 371 5.50 7.62 -2.69
CA TYR A 371 5.31 8.64 -3.73
C TYR A 371 6.62 9.36 -4.05
N GLN A 372 7.13 9.11 -5.25
CA GLN A 372 8.49 9.49 -5.65
C GLN A 372 8.54 10.11 -7.03
N ARG A 373 9.64 10.81 -7.29
CA ARG A 373 9.96 11.34 -8.60
C ARG A 373 10.19 10.22 -9.60
N GLU A 374 9.80 10.43 -10.85
CA GLU A 374 10.19 9.55 -11.93
C GLU A 374 11.71 9.66 -12.18
N TYR A 375 12.36 8.50 -12.26
CA TYR A 375 13.78 8.46 -12.63
C TYR A 375 13.93 8.23 -14.13
N ASP A 376 14.68 9.14 -14.80
CA ASP A 376 15.01 9.04 -16.21
C ASP A 376 16.32 8.26 -16.36
N GLU A 377 16.22 7.03 -16.86
CA GLU A 377 17.40 6.16 -17.01
C GLU A 377 18.39 6.68 -18.06
N ASP A 378 17.90 7.36 -19.08
CA ASP A 378 18.75 7.92 -20.15
C ASP A 378 19.56 9.12 -19.67
N LYS A 379 18.93 10.00 -18.89
CA LYS A 379 19.55 11.19 -18.33
C LYS A 379 20.22 10.95 -16.98
N LYS A 380 20.04 9.76 -16.39
CA LYS A 380 20.50 9.39 -15.03
C LYS A 380 20.13 10.44 -13.96
N ALA A 381 18.93 11.00 -14.07
CA ALA A 381 18.43 12.06 -13.21
C ALA A 381 16.95 11.87 -12.88
N PHE A 382 16.53 12.39 -11.73
CA PHE A 382 15.10 12.45 -11.40
C PHE A 382 14.41 13.55 -12.22
N ARG A 383 13.29 13.21 -12.83
CA ARG A 383 12.38 14.18 -13.44
C ARG A 383 11.73 15.04 -12.36
N SER A 384 11.23 16.20 -12.75
CA SER A 384 10.41 17.03 -11.84
C SER A 384 9.01 16.43 -11.63
N SER A 385 8.54 15.56 -12.54
CA SER A 385 7.26 14.87 -12.43
C SER A 385 7.32 13.68 -11.49
N PRO A 386 6.24 13.41 -10.75
CA PRO A 386 6.11 12.16 -10.02
C PRO A 386 5.98 10.97 -10.96
N ARG A 387 6.46 9.82 -10.49
CA ARG A 387 6.22 8.54 -11.15
C ARG A 387 4.72 8.22 -11.06
N HIS A 388 4.12 7.84 -12.19
CA HIS A 388 2.74 7.43 -12.23
C HIS A 388 2.61 5.93 -11.91
N ASP A 389 2.12 5.63 -10.72
CA ASP A 389 1.84 4.27 -10.24
C ASP A 389 0.70 4.31 -9.20
N TRP A 390 0.48 3.20 -8.48
CA TRP A 390 -0.58 3.09 -7.50
C TRP A 390 -0.52 4.14 -6.37
N THR A 391 0.64 4.78 -6.17
CA THR A 391 0.83 5.83 -5.14
C THR A 391 0.31 7.20 -5.59
N SER A 392 0.06 7.38 -6.89
CA SER A 392 -0.31 8.67 -7.48
C SER A 392 -1.67 9.13 -6.98
N HIS A 393 -2.71 8.32 -7.16
CA HIS A 393 -4.08 8.69 -6.77
C HIS A 393 -4.26 8.99 -5.28
N PRO A 394 -3.72 8.16 -4.33
CA PRO A 394 -3.74 8.51 -2.91
C PRO A 394 -3.03 9.82 -2.59
N SER A 395 -1.90 10.09 -3.25
CA SER A 395 -1.12 11.32 -3.05
C SER A 395 -1.80 12.53 -3.65
N ASP A 396 -2.47 12.38 -4.78
CA ASP A 396 -3.22 13.43 -5.44
C ASP A 396 -4.47 13.81 -4.62
N ALA A 397 -5.20 12.82 -4.09
CA ALA A 397 -6.28 13.06 -3.14
C ALA A 397 -5.76 13.79 -1.87
N PHE A 398 -4.59 13.41 -1.36
CA PHE A 398 -3.99 14.09 -0.20
C PHE A 398 -3.58 15.53 -0.54
N ARG A 399 -3.12 15.82 -1.77
CA ARG A 399 -2.87 17.18 -2.25
C ARG A 399 -4.14 18.04 -2.22
N MET A 400 -5.30 17.46 -2.62
CA MET A 400 -6.59 18.16 -2.53
C MET A 400 -6.89 18.54 -1.07
N MET A 401 -6.67 17.65 -0.11
CA MET A 401 -6.81 17.95 1.33
C MET A 401 -5.86 19.07 1.74
N ALA A 402 -4.58 18.98 1.38
CA ALA A 402 -3.56 19.94 1.76
C ALA A 402 -3.83 21.37 1.27
N VAL A 403 -4.56 21.52 0.16
CA VAL A 403 -5.01 22.81 -0.37
C VAL A 403 -6.28 23.29 0.36
N ALA A 404 -7.23 22.38 0.56
CA ALA A 404 -8.58 22.72 1.02
C ALA A 404 -8.69 22.97 2.53
N TRP A 405 -7.89 22.30 3.38
CA TRP A 405 -8.07 22.32 4.83
C TRP A 405 -8.03 23.72 5.46
N ARG A 406 -7.30 24.67 4.87
CA ARG A 406 -7.22 26.05 5.33
C ARG A 406 -8.50 26.85 5.07
N LEU A 407 -9.33 26.36 4.16
CA LEU A 407 -10.61 26.97 3.79
C LEU A 407 -11.74 26.57 4.75
N GLU A 408 -11.51 25.55 5.57
CA GLU A 408 -12.50 25.05 6.52
C GLU A 408 -12.57 25.90 7.80
N PRO A 409 -13.78 26.13 8.33
CA PRO A 409 -13.93 26.85 9.60
C PRO A 409 -13.28 26.03 10.73
N LYS A 410 -12.38 26.67 11.47
CA LYS A 410 -11.72 26.03 12.61
C LYS A 410 -12.73 25.85 13.75
N VAL A 411 -13.05 24.61 14.07
CA VAL A 411 -13.86 24.30 15.26
C VAL A 411 -12.94 24.37 16.47
N LYS A 412 -13.27 25.27 17.42
CA LYS A 412 -12.59 25.29 18.71
C LYS A 412 -12.91 23.97 19.43
N ALA A 413 -11.88 23.26 19.88
CA ALA A 413 -12.13 22.15 20.81
C ALA A 413 -12.97 22.64 22.00
N PRO A 414 -13.95 21.87 22.46
CA PRO A 414 -14.66 22.23 23.67
C PRO A 414 -13.63 22.38 24.79
N ASP A 415 -13.70 23.52 25.49
CA ASP A 415 -12.87 23.75 26.68
C ASP A 415 -13.05 22.53 27.59
N ILE A 416 -11.98 21.77 27.79
CA ILE A 416 -11.99 20.67 28.76
C ILE A 416 -12.22 21.34 30.13
N VAL A 417 -13.46 21.34 30.58
CA VAL A 417 -13.80 21.70 31.95
C VAL A 417 -13.12 20.64 32.81
N LYS A 418 -11.93 20.93 33.31
CA LYS A 418 -11.29 20.08 34.31
C LYS A 418 -12.29 19.88 35.45
N PRO A 419 -12.67 18.65 35.81
CA PRO A 419 -13.57 18.45 36.91
C PRO A 419 -12.95 19.11 38.15
N LEU A 420 -13.71 19.95 38.83
CA LEU A 420 -13.27 20.54 40.08
C LEU A 420 -13.12 19.39 41.08
N MET A 421 -11.88 19.01 41.37
CA MET A 421 -11.60 18.04 42.42
C MET A 421 -11.83 18.75 43.76
N VAL A 422 -12.96 18.50 44.37
CA VAL A 422 -13.23 18.92 45.75
C VAL A 422 -12.46 17.97 46.67
N GLY A 423 -11.19 18.32 46.92
CA GLY A 423 -10.38 17.66 47.94
C GLY A 423 -10.69 18.25 49.30
N SER A 424 -10.62 17.45 50.34
CA SER A 424 -11.01 17.77 51.73
C SER A 424 -10.17 18.84 52.46
N GLU A 425 -9.25 19.51 51.78
CA GLU A 425 -8.38 20.51 52.40
C GLU A 425 -8.44 21.92 51.78
N ASN A 426 -9.19 22.13 50.70
CA ASN A 426 -9.44 23.48 50.17
C ASN A 426 -10.95 23.70 50.01
N THR A 427 -11.52 24.42 50.95
CA THR A 427 -12.88 24.93 50.84
C THR A 427 -12.98 25.95 49.73
N VAL A 428 -13.42 25.49 48.54
CA VAL A 428 -13.80 26.41 47.44
C VAL A 428 -15.10 27.08 47.85
N THR A 429 -15.05 28.38 48.02
CA THR A 429 -16.25 29.17 48.37
C THR A 429 -17.11 29.39 47.12
N LEU A 430 -18.41 29.66 47.35
CA LEU A 430 -19.33 30.03 46.24
C LEU A 430 -18.80 31.26 45.48
N ASN A 431 -18.09 32.17 46.13
CA ASN A 431 -17.47 33.34 45.50
C ASN A 431 -16.31 32.94 44.54
N ASP A 432 -15.53 31.90 44.85
CA ASP A 432 -14.49 31.41 43.99
C ASP A 432 -15.09 30.76 42.74
N MET A 433 -16.19 30.05 42.89
CA MET A 433 -16.95 29.49 41.76
C MET A 433 -17.54 30.58 40.87
N TRP A 434 -18.04 31.66 41.45
CA TRP A 434 -18.59 32.81 40.71
C TRP A 434 -17.50 33.62 40.01
N ALA A 435 -16.33 33.78 40.60
CA ALA A 435 -15.18 34.43 40.00
C ALA A 435 -14.71 33.64 38.76
N THR A 436 -14.61 32.33 38.87
CA THR A 436 -14.23 31.43 37.75
C THR A 436 -15.26 31.49 36.60
N HIS A 437 -16.56 31.55 36.95
CA HIS A 437 -17.64 31.67 35.96
C HIS A 437 -17.66 33.04 35.26
N LYS A 438 -17.25 34.11 35.93
CA LYS A 438 -17.11 35.46 35.33
C LYS A 438 -15.94 35.53 34.36
N THR A 439 -14.82 34.89 34.69
CA THR A 439 -13.63 34.83 33.81
C THR A 439 -13.92 34.04 32.52
N LEU A 440 -14.68 32.96 32.64
CA LEU A 440 -15.12 32.17 31.48
C LEU A 440 -16.12 32.91 30.57
N ARG A 441 -16.91 33.83 31.10
CA ARG A 441 -17.81 34.71 30.30
C ARG A 441 -17.08 35.85 29.60
N SER A 442 -16.04 36.42 30.19
CA SER A 442 -15.26 37.48 29.55
C SER A 442 -14.31 37.04 28.46
N SER A 443 -14.02 35.73 28.36
CA SER A 443 -13.25 35.15 27.26
C SER A 443 -14.12 34.72 26.04
N ARG A 444 -15.44 35.03 26.09
CA ARG A 444 -16.40 34.72 25.01
C ARG A 444 -16.94 35.96 24.27
N LEU A 445 -16.32 37.16 24.47
CA LEU A 445 -16.59 38.35 23.67
C LEU A 445 -15.44 38.67 22.71
#